data_2306c2fd2cb2bf1051de63ae8fbe9a24
#
_entry.id   2306c2fd2cb2bf1051de63ae8fbe9a24
#
_cell.length_a   1.000
_cell.length_b   1.000
_cell.length_c   1.000
_cell.angle_alpha   90.00
_cell.angle_beta   90.00
_cell.angle_gamma   90.00
#
_symmetry.space_group_name_H-M   'P 1'
#
loop_
_entity.id
_entity.type
_entity.pdbx_description
1 polymer ?
#
loop_
_entity_poly.entity_id
_entity_poly.type
_entity_poly.pdbx_seq_one_letter_code
_entity_poly.pdbx_strand_id
1 'polypeptide(L)'
;MFDYIRGILTAKTQSKKACYYTVEAMGIGYLLEVSQSDFDKKNVDEELKIYTVLIHKEDSMYLCGFLSKEARDIFKVLTSVSGVGSKMALGLLNEFDVSDLIYFVINENSKELTRAKGVGAKLAQKIILELKDKLINLSTDLNFSQNSEIPSEAQDIQKILLSLGYEENEIENAIKQACIQGKNPSQNEEFLRTTLQILSA
;
A
#
# COMPACT_ATOMS: atom_id res chain seq x y z
N MET A 1 -14.91 -11.03 13.44
CA MET A 1 -14.01 -9.96 12.97
C MET A 1 -14.40 -9.65 11.53
N PHE A 2 -14.45 -8.38 11.15
CA PHE A 2 -14.87 -7.97 9.81
C PHE A 2 -13.63 -7.84 8.92
N ASP A 3 -13.64 -8.48 7.74
CA ASP A 3 -12.52 -8.36 6.77
C ASP A 3 -12.75 -7.18 5.82
N TYR A 4 -13.97 -7.04 5.35
CA TYR A 4 -14.44 -5.91 4.54
C TYR A 4 -15.93 -5.67 4.72
N ILE A 5 -16.37 -4.50 4.33
CA ILE A 5 -17.78 -4.13 4.19
C ILE A 5 -18.01 -3.71 2.73
N ARG A 6 -19.08 -4.21 2.13
CA ARG A 6 -19.54 -3.78 0.81
C ARG A 6 -20.91 -3.15 0.96
N GLY A 7 -21.03 -1.91 0.52
CA GLY A 7 -22.26 -1.13 0.67
C GLY A 7 -22.17 0.22 0.02
N ILE A 8 -23.11 1.10 0.35
CA ILE A 8 -23.21 2.46 -0.17
C ILE A 8 -22.59 3.43 0.83
N LEU A 9 -21.79 4.35 0.37
CA LEU A 9 -21.25 5.44 1.18
C LEU A 9 -22.36 6.48 1.41
N THR A 10 -23.01 6.45 2.57
CA THR A 10 -24.16 7.31 2.88
C THR A 10 -23.77 8.66 3.48
N ALA A 11 -22.61 8.76 4.13
CA ALA A 11 -22.10 10.01 4.67
C ALA A 11 -20.59 10.08 4.74
N LYS A 12 -20.08 11.31 4.61
CA LYS A 12 -18.68 11.67 4.84
C LYS A 12 -18.62 12.72 5.94
N THR A 13 -17.86 12.45 6.99
CA THR A 13 -17.70 13.40 8.10
C THR A 13 -16.22 13.66 8.33
N GLN A 14 -15.84 14.94 8.31
CA GLN A 14 -14.47 15.35 8.57
C GLN A 14 -14.42 16.23 9.83
N SER A 15 -13.50 15.91 10.70
CA SER A 15 -13.14 16.72 11.87
C SER A 15 -11.69 17.19 11.76
N LYS A 16 -11.28 18.10 12.66
CA LYS A 16 -9.88 18.54 12.72
C LYS A 16 -8.88 17.40 13.01
N LYS A 17 -9.36 16.23 13.44
CA LYS A 17 -8.52 15.14 13.92
C LYS A 17 -8.65 13.84 13.16
N ALA A 18 -9.75 13.63 12.42
CA ALA A 18 -10.05 12.37 11.74
C ALA A 18 -11.11 12.55 10.65
N CYS A 19 -11.08 11.66 9.68
CA CYS A 19 -12.05 11.54 8.59
C CYS A 19 -12.82 10.24 8.76
N TYR A 20 -14.12 10.28 8.51
CA TYR A 20 -15.02 9.16 8.69
C TYR A 20 -15.89 8.94 7.45
N TYR A 21 -16.05 7.69 7.09
CA TYR A 21 -17.07 7.20 6.19
C TYR A 21 -18.18 6.52 6.99
N THR A 22 -19.44 6.76 6.60
CA THR A 22 -20.56 5.93 6.99
C THR A 22 -20.96 5.10 5.78
N VAL A 23 -20.75 3.79 5.87
CA VAL A 23 -21.08 2.84 4.80
C VAL A 23 -22.27 2.02 5.26
N GLU A 24 -23.37 2.09 4.51
CA GLU A 24 -24.57 1.31 4.77
C GLU A 24 -24.51 -0.03 4.03
N ALA A 25 -24.62 -1.10 4.79
CA ALA A 25 -24.74 -2.46 4.27
C ALA A 25 -25.87 -3.19 5.01
N MET A 26 -26.84 -3.73 4.26
CA MET A 26 -28.00 -4.46 4.78
C MET A 26 -28.78 -3.71 5.88
N GLY A 27 -28.97 -2.39 5.71
CA GLY A 27 -29.69 -1.52 6.63
C GLY A 27 -28.91 -1.17 7.93
N ILE A 28 -27.61 -1.46 7.98
CA ILE A 28 -26.74 -1.09 9.08
C ILE A 28 -25.71 -0.09 8.59
N GLY A 29 -25.61 1.08 9.23
CA GLY A 29 -24.60 2.10 8.97
C GLY A 29 -23.32 1.82 9.78
N TYR A 30 -22.24 1.51 9.10
CA TYR A 30 -20.91 1.30 9.69
C TYR A 30 -20.10 2.60 9.63
N LEU A 31 -19.69 3.09 10.80
CA LEU A 31 -18.79 4.25 10.89
C LEU A 31 -17.33 3.76 10.87
N LEU A 32 -16.56 4.24 9.89
CA LEU A 32 -15.17 3.84 9.68
C LEU A 32 -14.26 5.06 9.68
N GLU A 33 -13.21 5.05 10.50
CA GLU A 33 -12.14 6.04 10.41
C GLU A 33 -11.27 5.70 9.20
N VAL A 34 -11.07 6.67 8.31
CA VAL A 34 -10.31 6.50 7.07
C VAL A 34 -9.16 7.51 6.99
N SER A 35 -8.19 7.24 6.14
CA SER A 35 -7.15 8.20 5.81
C SER A 35 -7.74 9.42 5.09
N GLN A 36 -7.08 10.60 5.16
CA GLN A 36 -7.47 11.76 4.37
C GLN A 36 -7.38 11.44 2.87
N SER A 37 -6.33 10.75 2.47
CA SER A 37 -6.12 10.32 1.08
C SER A 37 -7.29 9.47 0.56
N ASP A 38 -7.78 8.49 1.35
CA ASP A 38 -8.93 7.70 0.96
C ASP A 38 -10.24 8.50 1.03
N PHE A 39 -10.36 9.40 2.02
CA PHE A 39 -11.54 10.27 2.17
C PHE A 39 -11.81 11.14 0.94
N ASP A 40 -10.77 11.61 0.26
CA ASP A 40 -10.89 12.48 -0.92
C ASP A 40 -11.21 11.70 -2.21
N LYS A 41 -11.01 10.37 -2.23
CA LYS A 41 -11.17 9.53 -3.42
C LYS A 41 -12.62 9.12 -3.72
N LYS A 42 -13.53 9.20 -2.74
CA LYS A 42 -14.89 8.69 -2.87
C LYS A 42 -15.95 9.74 -2.56
N ASN A 43 -17.10 9.65 -3.24
CA ASN A 43 -18.23 10.53 -3.03
C ASN A 43 -19.39 9.79 -2.35
N VAL A 44 -20.27 10.55 -1.70
CA VAL A 44 -21.53 10.03 -1.15
C VAL A 44 -22.36 9.43 -2.28
N ASP A 45 -23.15 8.40 -1.97
CA ASP A 45 -23.97 7.59 -2.85
C ASP A 45 -23.21 6.63 -3.79
N GLU A 46 -21.86 6.54 -3.68
CA GLU A 46 -21.09 5.51 -4.37
C GLU A 46 -21.19 4.16 -3.67
N GLU A 47 -21.37 3.07 -4.44
CA GLU A 47 -21.15 1.71 -3.95
C GLU A 47 -19.65 1.47 -3.85
N LEU A 48 -19.21 0.93 -2.72
CA LEU A 48 -17.80 0.61 -2.49
C LEU A 48 -17.61 -0.67 -1.69
N LYS A 49 -16.45 -1.28 -1.85
CA LYS A 49 -15.91 -2.29 -0.95
C LYS A 49 -14.79 -1.65 -0.15
N ILE A 50 -14.91 -1.64 1.17
CA ILE A 50 -13.93 -1.08 2.09
C ILE A 50 -13.38 -2.17 3.00
N TYR A 51 -12.07 -2.35 2.99
CA TYR A 51 -11.40 -3.31 3.89
C TYR A 51 -11.31 -2.74 5.29
N THR A 52 -11.43 -3.57 6.31
CA THR A 52 -11.59 -3.08 7.67
C THR A 52 -10.59 -3.67 8.64
N VAL A 53 -10.23 -2.89 9.64
CA VAL A 53 -9.52 -3.34 10.84
C VAL A 53 -10.30 -2.86 12.06
N LEU A 54 -10.70 -3.81 12.91
CA LEU A 54 -11.32 -3.49 14.20
C LEU A 54 -10.20 -3.13 15.19
N ILE A 55 -10.27 -1.92 15.72
CA ILE A 55 -9.42 -1.47 16.82
C ILE A 55 -10.20 -1.58 18.11
N HIS A 56 -9.69 -2.37 19.02
CA HIS A 56 -10.25 -2.54 20.35
C HIS A 56 -9.25 -2.00 21.39
N LYS A 57 -9.71 -1.13 22.25
CA LYS A 57 -8.98 -0.57 23.39
C LYS A 57 -9.81 -0.78 24.65
N GLU A 58 -9.25 -0.51 25.80
CA GLU A 58 -9.95 -0.68 27.10
C GLU A 58 -11.25 0.12 27.17
N ASP A 59 -11.28 1.31 26.61
CA ASP A 59 -12.36 2.30 26.70
C ASP A 59 -13.12 2.53 25.38
N SER A 60 -12.69 1.91 24.27
CA SER A 60 -13.25 2.21 22.97
C SER A 60 -13.08 1.08 21.95
N MET A 61 -14.03 1.00 21.04
CA MET A 61 -14.00 0.09 19.91
C MET A 61 -14.42 0.85 18.65
N TYR A 62 -13.63 0.78 17.58
CA TYR A 62 -13.93 1.43 16.32
C TYR A 62 -13.33 0.69 15.13
N LEU A 63 -13.86 0.98 13.94
CA LEU A 63 -13.37 0.42 12.68
C LEU A 63 -12.47 1.44 11.98
N CYS A 64 -11.32 0.98 11.50
CA CYS A 64 -10.55 1.68 10.47
C CYS A 64 -10.90 1.07 9.10
N GLY A 65 -11.05 1.94 8.08
CA GLY A 65 -11.41 1.55 6.72
C GLY A 65 -10.32 1.90 5.72
N PHE A 66 -10.13 1.04 4.71
CA PHE A 66 -9.12 1.16 3.66
C PHE A 66 -9.72 0.80 2.31
N LEU A 67 -9.49 1.62 1.29
CA LEU A 67 -9.99 1.35 -0.06
C LEU A 67 -9.23 0.21 -0.75
N SER A 68 -8.00 -0.10 -0.31
CA SER A 68 -7.22 -1.22 -0.82
C SER A 68 -6.88 -2.25 0.27
N LYS A 69 -6.72 -3.50 -0.13
CA LYS A 69 -6.30 -4.59 0.75
C LYS A 69 -4.87 -4.39 1.24
N GLU A 70 -4.01 -3.90 0.36
CA GLU A 70 -2.61 -3.63 0.62
C GLU A 70 -2.45 -2.57 1.73
N ALA A 71 -3.19 -1.45 1.64
CA ALA A 71 -3.18 -0.40 2.67
C ALA A 71 -3.64 -0.95 4.03
N ARG A 72 -4.68 -1.79 4.05
CA ARG A 72 -5.13 -2.47 5.28
C ARG A 72 -4.05 -3.38 5.86
N ASP A 73 -3.38 -4.16 5.02
CA ASP A 73 -2.38 -5.12 5.49
C ASP A 73 -1.13 -4.41 5.98
N ILE A 74 -0.67 -3.36 5.31
CA ILE A 74 0.39 -2.47 5.80
C ILE A 74 -0.01 -1.79 7.12
N PHE A 75 -1.26 -1.31 7.24
CA PHE A 75 -1.75 -0.75 8.50
C PHE A 75 -1.65 -1.76 9.66
N LYS A 76 -2.03 -3.02 9.44
CA LYS A 76 -1.89 -4.09 10.46
C LYS A 76 -0.42 -4.29 10.85
N VAL A 77 0.48 -4.29 9.89
CA VAL A 77 1.91 -4.45 10.16
C VAL A 77 2.45 -3.22 10.91
N LEU A 78 2.11 -2.00 10.49
CA LEU A 78 2.50 -0.77 11.19
C LEU A 78 2.01 -0.77 12.64
N THR A 79 0.76 -1.12 12.89
CA THR A 79 0.18 -1.12 14.25
C THR A 79 0.73 -2.23 15.13
N SER A 80 1.39 -3.24 14.58
CA SER A 80 2.10 -4.27 15.34
C SER A 80 3.48 -3.82 15.83
N VAL A 81 4.00 -2.67 15.32
CA VAL A 81 5.25 -2.08 15.78
C VAL A 81 5.01 -1.37 17.12
N SER A 82 5.77 -1.75 18.14
CA SER A 82 5.65 -1.11 19.46
C SER A 82 5.95 0.39 19.39
N GLY A 83 4.99 1.20 19.79
CA GLY A 83 5.02 2.66 19.72
C GLY A 83 4.27 3.25 18.51
N VAL A 84 3.75 2.41 17.60
CA VAL A 84 2.91 2.84 16.48
C VAL A 84 1.46 2.49 16.78
N GLY A 85 0.67 3.49 17.14
CA GLY A 85 -0.78 3.34 17.30
C GLY A 85 -1.53 3.55 15.98
N SER A 86 -2.83 3.23 15.99
CA SER A 86 -3.72 3.38 14.82
C SER A 86 -3.68 4.78 14.17
N LYS A 87 -3.65 5.84 15.00
CA LYS A 87 -3.59 7.23 14.48
C LYS A 87 -2.28 7.52 13.76
N MET A 88 -1.17 7.00 14.27
CA MET A 88 0.13 7.18 13.65
C MET A 88 0.24 6.35 12.35
N ALA A 89 -0.27 5.12 12.37
CA ALA A 89 -0.33 4.27 11.18
C ALA A 89 -1.19 4.90 10.06
N LEU A 90 -2.37 5.46 10.39
CA LEU A 90 -3.16 6.25 9.44
C LEU A 90 -2.42 7.50 8.97
N GLY A 91 -1.67 8.17 9.86
CA GLY A 91 -0.84 9.32 9.52
C GLY A 91 0.26 8.98 8.50
N LEU A 92 0.91 7.82 8.65
CA LEU A 92 1.88 7.30 7.68
C LEU A 92 1.24 7.02 6.32
N LEU A 93 0.05 6.39 6.31
CA LEU A 93 -0.71 6.12 5.08
C LEU A 93 -1.36 7.38 4.46
N ASN A 94 -1.40 8.49 5.17
CA ASN A 94 -1.76 9.80 4.61
C ASN A 94 -0.59 10.50 3.92
N GLU A 95 0.61 10.33 4.47
CA GLU A 95 1.82 11.00 3.99
C GLU A 95 2.46 10.24 2.82
N PHE A 96 2.34 8.91 2.81
CA PHE A 96 3.01 8.03 1.85
C PHE A 96 2.05 7.01 1.26
N ASP A 97 2.20 6.74 -0.02
CA ASP A 97 1.57 5.59 -0.64
C ASP A 97 2.20 4.28 -0.12
N VAL A 98 1.47 3.17 -0.25
CA VAL A 98 1.94 1.85 0.20
C VAL A 98 3.25 1.46 -0.47
N SER A 99 3.41 1.74 -1.76
CA SER A 99 4.63 1.51 -2.53
C SER A 99 5.83 2.28 -1.98
N ASP A 100 5.63 3.55 -1.61
CA ASP A 100 6.68 4.38 -1.02
C ASP A 100 7.11 3.84 0.35
N LEU A 101 6.15 3.45 1.19
CA LEU A 101 6.45 2.85 2.49
C LEU A 101 7.28 1.58 2.35
N ILE A 102 6.92 0.70 1.41
CA ILE A 102 7.68 -0.52 1.12
C ILE A 102 9.07 -0.17 0.61
N TYR A 103 9.18 0.78 -0.30
CA TYR A 103 10.46 1.25 -0.84
C TYR A 103 11.38 1.80 0.27
N PHE A 104 10.86 2.63 1.19
CA PHE A 104 11.65 3.16 2.30
C PHE A 104 12.13 2.08 3.25
N VAL A 105 11.31 1.05 3.47
CA VAL A 105 11.68 -0.09 4.33
C VAL A 105 12.77 -0.94 3.67
N ILE A 106 12.63 -1.26 2.40
CA ILE A 106 13.61 -2.08 1.66
C ILE A 106 14.97 -1.37 1.59
N ASN A 107 14.96 -0.04 1.34
CA ASN A 107 16.16 0.77 1.21
C ASN A 107 16.67 1.34 2.55
N GLU A 108 16.08 0.93 3.69
CA GLU A 108 16.42 1.40 5.03
C GLU A 108 16.40 2.93 5.19
N ASN A 109 15.55 3.61 4.39
CA ASN A 109 15.47 5.06 4.36
C ASN A 109 14.60 5.61 5.49
N SER A 110 15.11 5.53 6.72
CA SER A 110 14.40 6.00 7.92
C SER A 110 14.14 7.51 7.92
N LYS A 111 14.94 8.29 7.20
CA LYS A 111 14.81 9.74 7.15
C LYS A 111 13.47 10.17 6.53
N GLU A 112 13.04 9.52 5.46
CA GLU A 112 11.76 9.84 4.83
C GLU A 112 10.57 9.60 5.76
N LEU A 113 10.59 8.53 6.55
CA LEU A 113 9.51 8.25 7.51
C LEU A 113 9.35 9.35 8.56
N THR A 114 10.41 10.11 8.86
CA THR A 114 10.33 11.23 9.82
C THR A 114 9.50 12.42 9.32
N ARG A 115 9.11 12.45 8.04
CA ARG A 115 8.18 13.46 7.50
C ARG A 115 6.78 13.28 8.07
N ALA A 116 6.40 12.04 8.40
CA ALA A 116 5.11 11.79 9.03
C ALA A 116 5.06 12.35 10.45
N LYS A 117 3.97 13.07 10.75
CA LYS A 117 3.78 13.74 12.04
C LYS A 117 3.84 12.74 13.20
N GLY A 118 4.76 12.99 14.14
CA GLY A 118 4.93 12.16 15.33
C GLY A 118 5.92 11.02 15.17
N VAL A 119 6.52 10.85 14.01
CA VAL A 119 7.55 9.84 13.76
C VAL A 119 8.94 10.49 13.93
N GLY A 120 9.58 10.26 15.06
CA GLY A 120 10.97 10.68 15.28
C GLY A 120 11.99 9.66 14.74
N ALA A 121 13.26 10.06 14.63
CA ALA A 121 14.32 9.23 14.06
C ALA A 121 14.44 7.82 14.68
N LYS A 122 14.35 7.71 16.02
CA LYS A 122 14.39 6.41 16.72
C LYS A 122 13.21 5.51 16.35
N LEU A 123 12.01 6.09 16.25
CA LEU A 123 10.81 5.32 15.88
C LEU A 123 10.85 4.94 14.40
N ALA A 124 11.32 5.83 13.52
CA ALA A 124 11.51 5.53 12.11
C ALA A 124 12.45 4.33 11.88
N GLN A 125 13.58 4.31 12.56
CA GLN A 125 14.51 3.17 12.51
C GLN A 125 13.87 1.88 13.02
N LYS A 126 13.11 1.96 14.12
CA LYS A 126 12.39 0.81 14.66
C LYS A 126 11.31 0.30 13.69
N ILE A 127 10.54 1.21 13.08
CA ILE A 127 9.53 0.87 12.07
C ILE A 127 10.20 0.10 10.92
N ILE A 128 11.32 0.59 10.38
CA ILE A 128 12.04 -0.06 9.30
C ILE A 128 12.49 -1.46 9.69
N LEU A 129 13.14 -1.61 10.84
CA LEU A 129 13.65 -2.90 11.28
C LEU A 129 12.52 -3.94 11.44
N GLU A 130 11.44 -3.58 12.17
CA GLU A 130 10.32 -4.49 12.41
C GLU A 130 9.49 -4.76 11.14
N LEU A 131 9.35 -3.77 10.24
CA LEU A 131 8.67 -3.95 8.97
C LEU A 131 9.46 -4.83 8.01
N LYS A 132 10.78 -4.66 7.94
CA LYS A 132 11.65 -5.46 7.07
C LYS A 132 11.50 -6.96 7.38
N ASP A 133 11.57 -7.34 8.65
CA ASP A 133 11.40 -8.71 9.08
C ASP A 133 10.00 -9.27 8.74
N LYS A 134 8.97 -8.44 8.89
CA LYS A 134 7.57 -8.83 8.63
C LYS A 134 7.23 -8.85 7.14
N LEU A 135 7.78 -7.92 6.35
CA LEU A 135 7.58 -7.90 4.90
C LEU A 135 8.28 -9.08 4.23
N ILE A 136 9.45 -9.51 4.72
CA ILE A 136 10.09 -10.75 4.25
C ILE A 136 9.19 -11.96 4.52
N ASN A 137 8.59 -12.05 5.69
CA ASN A 137 7.64 -13.12 6.02
C ASN A 137 6.30 -13.00 5.26
N LEU A 138 5.82 -11.77 5.02
CA LEU A 138 4.61 -11.51 4.24
C LEU A 138 4.82 -11.74 2.73
N SER A 139 6.02 -11.56 2.20
CA SER A 139 6.31 -11.87 0.80
C SER A 139 6.32 -13.38 0.51
N THR A 140 6.45 -14.22 1.54
CA THR A 140 6.24 -15.67 1.44
C THR A 140 4.77 -16.09 1.60
N ASP A 141 3.94 -15.34 2.35
CA ASP A 141 2.52 -15.65 2.60
C ASP A 141 1.54 -14.81 1.75
N LEU A 142 1.91 -13.59 1.44
CA LEU A 142 1.32 -12.84 0.37
C LEU A 142 2.18 -13.21 -0.87
N ASN A 143 1.66 -14.09 -1.69
CA ASN A 143 1.63 -13.73 -3.09
C ASN A 143 1.11 -12.29 -3.07
N PHE A 144 2.00 -11.28 -2.94
CA PHE A 144 1.74 -9.97 -3.48
C PHE A 144 1.28 -10.32 -4.88
N SER A 145 -0.04 -10.42 -5.00
CA SER A 145 -0.66 -10.64 -6.27
C SER A 145 -0.01 -9.59 -7.12
N GLN A 146 0.85 -10.06 -8.00
CA GLN A 146 1.53 -9.31 -9.03
C GLN A 146 0.45 -8.78 -9.98
N ASN A 147 -0.47 -8.00 -9.40
CA ASN A 147 -1.32 -7.06 -10.07
C ASN A 147 -0.72 -5.66 -9.94
N SER A 148 0.61 -5.52 -9.93
CA SER A 148 1.21 -4.50 -10.74
C SER A 148 1.08 -5.06 -12.15
N GLU A 149 -0.05 -4.78 -12.80
CA GLU A 149 -0.18 -4.93 -14.24
C GLU A 149 1.09 -4.34 -14.83
N ILE A 150 1.90 -5.20 -15.47
CA ILE A 150 3.00 -4.72 -16.29
C ILE A 150 2.36 -3.64 -17.15
N PRO A 151 2.84 -2.39 -17.12
CA PRO A 151 2.25 -1.32 -17.91
C PRO A 151 1.93 -1.86 -19.29
N SER A 152 0.73 -1.61 -19.81
CA SER A 152 0.31 -2.15 -21.11
C SER A 152 1.38 -1.96 -22.19
N GLU A 153 2.16 -0.90 -22.06
CA GLU A 153 3.30 -0.56 -22.91
C GLU A 153 4.51 -1.48 -22.73
N ALA A 154 4.65 -2.15 -21.58
CA ALA A 154 5.74 -3.10 -21.32
C ALA A 154 5.38 -4.56 -21.64
N GLN A 155 4.12 -4.86 -21.96
CA GLN A 155 3.68 -6.23 -22.31
C GLN A 155 4.35 -6.75 -23.58
N ASP A 156 4.62 -5.90 -24.56
CA ASP A 156 5.30 -6.30 -25.77
C ASP A 156 6.77 -6.64 -25.50
N ILE A 157 7.41 -5.91 -24.58
CA ILE A 157 8.77 -6.19 -24.13
C ILE A 157 8.82 -7.52 -23.36
N GLN A 158 7.83 -7.80 -22.50
CA GLN A 158 7.72 -9.10 -21.83
C GLN A 158 7.65 -10.26 -22.83
N LYS A 159 6.82 -10.14 -23.88
CA LYS A 159 6.71 -11.17 -24.93
C LYS A 159 8.04 -11.40 -25.68
N ILE A 160 8.75 -10.31 -25.97
CA ILE A 160 10.08 -10.38 -26.62
C ILE A 160 11.06 -11.14 -25.74
N LEU A 161 11.14 -10.80 -24.44
CA LEU A 161 12.07 -11.41 -23.50
C LEU A 161 11.75 -12.89 -23.24
N LEU A 162 10.44 -13.25 -23.17
CA LEU A 162 10.00 -14.66 -23.11
C LEU A 162 10.44 -15.43 -24.36
N SER A 163 10.35 -14.81 -25.55
CA SER A 163 10.80 -15.46 -26.80
C SER A 163 12.32 -15.64 -26.87
N LEU A 164 13.07 -14.87 -26.10
CA LEU A 164 14.53 -15.00 -25.95
C LEU A 164 14.93 -16.06 -24.91
N GLY A 165 13.95 -16.65 -24.20
CA GLY A 165 14.18 -17.76 -23.28
C GLY A 165 14.40 -17.38 -21.82
N TYR A 166 14.16 -16.12 -21.43
CA TYR A 166 14.20 -15.70 -20.03
C TYR A 166 12.96 -16.19 -19.28
N GLU A 167 13.11 -16.47 -17.98
CA GLU A 167 11.98 -16.86 -17.13
C GLU A 167 11.07 -15.67 -16.80
N GLU A 168 9.78 -15.91 -16.68
CA GLU A 168 8.76 -14.88 -16.42
C GLU A 168 9.06 -14.04 -15.18
N ASN A 169 9.51 -14.69 -14.10
CA ASN A 169 9.89 -14.03 -12.84
C ASN A 169 11.13 -13.12 -12.99
N GLU A 170 12.10 -13.51 -13.80
CA GLU A 170 13.31 -12.72 -14.08
C GLU A 170 12.93 -11.46 -14.88
N ILE A 171 12.10 -11.63 -15.89
CA ILE A 171 11.60 -10.54 -16.74
C ILE A 171 10.82 -9.53 -15.91
N GLU A 172 9.90 -9.95 -15.05
CA GLU A 172 9.13 -9.07 -14.20
C GLU A 172 10.01 -8.25 -13.25
N ASN A 173 11.00 -8.89 -12.63
CA ASN A 173 11.94 -8.20 -11.75
C ASN A 173 12.77 -7.17 -12.51
N ALA A 174 13.23 -7.50 -13.70
CA ALA A 174 14.01 -6.61 -14.54
C ALA A 174 13.20 -5.41 -15.04
N ILE A 175 11.94 -5.63 -15.44
CA ILE A 175 11.00 -4.55 -15.83
C ILE A 175 10.76 -3.62 -14.63
N LYS A 176 10.51 -4.16 -13.44
CA LYS A 176 10.32 -3.36 -12.23
C LYS A 176 11.56 -2.50 -11.91
N GLN A 177 12.74 -3.07 -12.00
CA GLN A 177 13.98 -2.33 -11.77
C GLN A 177 14.21 -1.23 -12.83
N ALA A 178 13.92 -1.49 -14.10
CA ALA A 178 14.00 -0.48 -15.15
C ALA A 178 13.03 0.69 -14.90
N CYS A 179 11.80 0.42 -14.44
CA CYS A 179 10.85 1.45 -14.04
C CYS A 179 11.35 2.27 -12.85
N ILE A 180 11.95 1.63 -11.83
CA ILE A 180 12.54 2.30 -10.66
C ILE A 180 13.69 3.23 -11.06
N GLN A 181 14.46 2.87 -12.10
CA GLN A 181 15.52 3.72 -12.67
C GLN A 181 14.99 4.91 -13.49
N GLY A 182 13.67 5.13 -13.47
CA GLY A 182 13.02 6.26 -14.16
C GLY A 182 12.93 6.09 -15.69
N LYS A 183 13.11 4.87 -16.20
CA LYS A 183 12.93 4.59 -17.63
C LYS A 183 11.44 4.43 -17.94
N ASN A 184 11.02 5.05 -19.04
CA ASN A 184 9.62 5.05 -19.45
C ASN A 184 9.34 3.85 -20.38
N PRO A 185 8.40 2.95 -20.01
CA PRO A 185 8.01 1.81 -20.84
C PRO A 185 7.54 2.20 -22.26
N SER A 186 7.01 3.42 -22.44
CA SER A 186 6.59 3.94 -23.75
C SER A 186 7.76 4.18 -24.72
N GLN A 187 9.00 4.18 -24.24
CA GLN A 187 10.22 4.25 -25.06
C GLN A 187 10.79 2.83 -25.24
N ASN A 188 10.10 2.02 -26.04
CA ASN A 188 10.32 0.58 -26.18
C ASN A 188 11.79 0.17 -26.38
N GLU A 189 12.57 0.88 -27.19
CA GLU A 189 13.95 0.50 -27.51
C GLU A 189 14.91 0.74 -26.34
N GLU A 190 14.84 1.90 -25.70
CA GLU A 190 15.68 2.24 -24.56
C GLU A 190 15.30 1.41 -23.32
N PHE A 191 14.00 1.19 -23.12
CA PHE A 191 13.48 0.39 -22.02
C PHE A 191 13.88 -1.08 -22.16
N LEU A 192 13.72 -1.68 -23.35
CA LEU A 192 14.17 -3.03 -23.65
C LEU A 192 15.67 -3.21 -23.40
N ARG A 193 16.49 -2.24 -23.85
CA ARG A 193 17.93 -2.27 -23.65
C ARG A 193 18.31 -2.25 -22.18
N THR A 194 17.67 -1.41 -21.39
CA THR A 194 17.90 -1.34 -19.94
C THR A 194 17.50 -2.64 -19.25
N THR A 195 16.34 -3.21 -19.62
CA THR A 195 15.85 -4.46 -19.06
C THR A 195 16.79 -5.63 -19.38
N LEU A 196 17.32 -5.70 -20.61
CA LEU A 196 18.34 -6.70 -21.00
C LEU A 196 19.66 -6.53 -20.22
N GLN A 197 20.09 -5.30 -19.96
CA GLN A 197 21.27 -5.05 -19.13
C GLN A 197 21.10 -5.54 -17.70
N ILE A 198 19.91 -5.38 -17.13
CA ILE A 198 19.57 -5.87 -15.78
C ILE A 198 19.54 -7.40 -15.77
N LEU A 199 18.99 -8.04 -16.81
CA LEU A 199 18.93 -9.51 -16.93
C LEU A 199 20.30 -10.17 -17.15
N SER A 200 21.28 -9.40 -17.64
CA SER A 200 22.64 -9.90 -17.94
C SER A 200 23.65 -9.62 -16.82
N ALA A 201 23.24 -8.95 -15.74
CA ALA A 201 24.12 -8.58 -14.62
C ALA A 201 24.02 -9.59 -13.47
#